data_4e86333eddcd6a93b97cbd8fb44f29f0
#
_entry.id   4e86333eddcd6a93b97cbd8fb44f29f0
#
_cell.length_a   1.000
_cell.length_b   1.000
_cell.length_c   1.000
_cell.angle_alpha   90.00
_cell.angle_beta   90.00
_cell.angle_gamma   90.00
#
_symmetry.space_group_name_H-M   'P 1'
#
loop_
_entity.id
_entity.type
_entity.pdbx_description
1 polymer ?
#
loop_
_entity_poly.entity_id
_entity_poly.type
_entity_poly.pdbx_seq_one_letter_code
_entity_poly.pdbx_strand_id
1 'polypeptide(L)'
;AYTKERVPAFVNTFGAIDNVVVSAGAGAIALGFPVVVDIDLGENQVPGALESCTDHNETVKKSLELRGIKIKSKELPIPVAFAAAFEGEIIRKADMKVEFWSAKNTTCELVLMKDAAEVEDHKITIDGPDIDSGDLEYALATVIEVYGKKMQADFESVIERKIHAWFNYMEGVMHTGQRNQFRIRISNDAYDKGLRLKHFGEVLYHMIMDEFDAVVDKCQITLITDPAKATAFLNDVAMPRYNMRDDRLASMTDESVDRFFTCILCQSFAPAHCCVVTPE
;
A
#
# COMPACT_ATOMS: atom_id res chain seq x y z
N ALA A 1 -0.93 -23.90 7.56
CA ALA A 1 -0.48 -24.86 6.54
C ALA A 1 -1.47 -24.78 5.38
N TYR A 2 -1.03 -24.25 4.25
CA TYR A 2 -1.82 -24.34 3.02
C TYR A 2 -1.77 -25.80 2.54
N THR A 3 -2.91 -26.48 2.58
CA THR A 3 -3.01 -27.78 1.94
C THR A 3 -2.94 -27.57 0.42
N LYS A 4 -2.19 -28.41 -0.28
CA LYS A 4 -2.10 -28.39 -1.74
C LYS A 4 -3.43 -28.73 -2.44
N GLU A 5 -4.43 -29.14 -1.68
CA GLU A 5 -5.77 -29.43 -2.15
C GLU A 5 -6.62 -28.17 -2.08
N ARG A 6 -7.19 -27.78 -3.20
CA ARG A 6 -8.20 -26.73 -3.25
C ARG A 6 -9.48 -27.26 -2.61
N VAL A 7 -9.76 -26.83 -1.39
CA VAL A 7 -11.04 -27.11 -0.75
C VAL A 7 -12.06 -26.14 -1.31
N PRO A 8 -13.17 -26.59 -1.90
CA PRO A 8 -14.24 -25.70 -2.29
C PRO A 8 -14.80 -25.00 -1.06
N ALA A 9 -14.86 -23.70 -1.10
CA ALA A 9 -15.43 -22.87 -0.05
C ALA A 9 -16.67 -22.15 -0.56
N PHE A 10 -17.69 -22.06 0.28
CA PHE A 10 -18.87 -21.26 0.02
C PHE A 10 -19.32 -20.55 1.31
N VAL A 11 -20.08 -19.48 1.17
CA VAL A 11 -20.62 -18.73 2.30
C VAL A 11 -22.08 -19.11 2.48
N ASN A 12 -22.42 -19.58 3.67
CA ASN A 12 -23.79 -19.82 4.08
C ASN A 12 -24.28 -18.69 4.98
N THR A 13 -25.44 -18.14 4.67
CA THR A 13 -26.12 -17.18 5.54
C THR A 13 -27.49 -17.73 5.90
N PHE A 14 -27.78 -17.78 7.22
CA PHE A 14 -29.03 -18.30 7.75
C PHE A 14 -29.75 -17.25 8.58
N GLY A 15 -31.06 -17.23 8.54
CA GLY A 15 -31.91 -16.40 9.37
C GLY A 15 -32.50 -15.18 8.65
N ALA A 16 -32.92 -14.19 9.42
CA ALA A 16 -33.57 -13.01 8.88
C ALA A 16 -32.66 -12.18 7.96
N ILE A 17 -33.20 -11.68 6.88
CA ILE A 17 -32.50 -10.78 5.97
C ILE A 17 -32.31 -9.43 6.68
N ASP A 18 -31.08 -9.06 6.88
CA ASP A 18 -30.68 -7.76 7.39
C ASP A 18 -29.45 -7.23 6.62
N ASN A 19 -29.04 -6.01 6.94
CA ASN A 19 -27.87 -5.39 6.30
C ASN A 19 -26.58 -6.18 6.47
N VAL A 20 -26.45 -6.98 7.52
CA VAL A 20 -25.26 -7.82 7.76
C VAL A 20 -25.25 -8.98 6.79
N VAL A 21 -26.38 -9.67 6.62
CA VAL A 21 -26.54 -10.79 5.69
C VAL A 21 -26.31 -10.34 4.25
N VAL A 22 -26.95 -9.24 3.85
CA VAL A 22 -26.77 -8.66 2.51
C VAL A 22 -25.33 -8.25 2.25
N SER A 23 -24.68 -7.61 3.21
CA SER A 23 -23.28 -7.20 3.11
C SER A 23 -22.33 -8.39 3.02
N ALA A 24 -22.57 -9.44 3.81
CA ALA A 24 -21.75 -10.67 3.77
C ALA A 24 -21.90 -11.37 2.41
N GLY A 25 -23.14 -11.46 1.89
CA GLY A 25 -23.42 -12.01 0.58
C GLY A 25 -22.75 -11.22 -0.55
N ALA A 26 -22.88 -9.90 -0.53
CA ALA A 26 -22.27 -9.01 -1.50
C ALA A 26 -20.72 -9.15 -1.48
N GLY A 27 -20.13 -9.14 -0.30
CA GLY A 27 -18.68 -9.32 -0.15
C GLY A 27 -18.19 -10.68 -0.64
N ALA A 28 -18.93 -11.77 -0.34
CA ALA A 28 -18.60 -13.10 -0.81
C ALA A 28 -18.65 -13.22 -2.34
N ILE A 29 -19.68 -12.66 -2.97
CA ILE A 29 -19.82 -12.64 -4.43
C ILE A 29 -18.70 -11.83 -5.08
N ALA A 30 -18.36 -10.67 -4.53
CA ALA A 30 -17.25 -9.84 -5.01
C ALA A 30 -15.91 -10.58 -4.98
N LEU A 31 -15.71 -11.45 -3.98
CA LEU A 31 -14.52 -12.29 -3.86
C LEU A 31 -14.60 -13.58 -4.70
N GLY A 32 -15.71 -13.80 -5.42
CA GLY A 32 -15.92 -14.96 -6.27
C GLY A 32 -16.31 -16.25 -5.52
N PHE A 33 -16.80 -16.14 -4.28
CA PHE A 33 -17.33 -17.26 -3.53
C PHE A 33 -18.82 -17.48 -3.86
N PRO A 34 -19.28 -18.72 -4.01
CA PRO A 34 -20.70 -19.01 -4.07
C PRO A 34 -21.36 -18.73 -2.73
N VAL A 35 -22.54 -18.16 -2.78
CA VAL A 35 -23.36 -17.85 -1.59
C VAL A 35 -24.59 -18.73 -1.58
N VAL A 36 -24.85 -19.35 -0.43
CA VAL A 36 -26.04 -20.15 -0.17
C VAL A 36 -26.83 -19.44 0.93
N VAL A 37 -28.10 -19.23 0.71
CA VAL A 37 -29.01 -18.61 1.67
C VAL A 37 -30.19 -19.55 1.92
N ASP A 38 -30.74 -19.54 3.13
CA ASP A 38 -31.90 -20.31 3.52
C ASP A 38 -33.23 -19.55 3.31
N ILE A 39 -33.15 -18.30 2.95
CA ILE A 39 -34.27 -17.40 2.71
C ILE A 39 -34.14 -16.83 1.31
N ASP A 40 -35.24 -16.71 0.59
CA ASP A 40 -35.27 -15.97 -0.66
C ASP A 40 -34.94 -14.49 -0.40
N LEU A 41 -33.74 -14.08 -0.85
CA LEU A 41 -33.29 -12.68 -0.70
C LEU A 41 -34.08 -11.71 -1.59
N GLY A 42 -35.00 -12.24 -2.44
CA GLY A 42 -35.73 -11.45 -3.42
C GLY A 42 -34.83 -10.93 -4.54
N GLU A 43 -35.40 -10.70 -5.69
CA GLU A 43 -34.66 -10.24 -6.89
C GLU A 43 -33.90 -8.93 -6.70
N ASN A 44 -34.21 -8.16 -5.65
CA ASN A 44 -33.72 -6.78 -5.49
C ASN A 44 -32.78 -6.54 -4.31
N GLN A 45 -32.40 -7.55 -3.52
CA GLN A 45 -31.60 -7.28 -2.32
C GLN A 45 -30.09 -7.46 -2.53
N VAL A 46 -29.62 -8.67 -2.77
CA VAL A 46 -28.19 -8.87 -3.05
C VAL A 46 -27.84 -8.52 -4.50
N PRO A 47 -28.59 -8.96 -5.51
CA PRO A 47 -28.34 -8.54 -6.89
C PRO A 47 -28.48 -7.02 -7.06
N GLY A 48 -29.52 -6.39 -6.55
CA GLY A 48 -29.75 -4.95 -6.68
C GLY A 48 -28.68 -4.10 -5.97
N ALA A 49 -28.10 -4.58 -4.89
CA ALA A 49 -26.97 -3.91 -4.25
C ALA A 49 -25.68 -4.03 -5.06
N LEU A 50 -25.55 -5.08 -5.88
CA LEU A 50 -24.36 -5.35 -6.71
C LEU A 50 -24.51 -4.82 -8.14
N GLU A 51 -25.71 -4.78 -8.70
CA GLU A 51 -25.99 -4.28 -10.05
C GLU A 51 -25.57 -2.81 -10.22
N SER A 52 -25.57 -2.04 -9.12
CA SER A 52 -25.10 -0.66 -9.13
C SER A 52 -23.59 -0.52 -9.01
N CYS A 53 -22.87 -1.62 -8.72
CA CYS A 53 -21.43 -1.59 -8.51
C CYS A 53 -20.72 -1.96 -9.81
N THR A 54 -19.91 -1.06 -10.34
CA THR A 54 -19.20 -1.26 -11.61
C THR A 54 -17.81 -1.89 -11.40
N ASP A 55 -17.29 -1.81 -10.18
CA ASP A 55 -15.98 -2.34 -9.83
C ASP A 55 -15.92 -2.91 -8.41
N HIS A 56 -14.77 -3.47 -8.07
CA HIS A 56 -14.52 -4.06 -6.75
C HIS A 56 -14.61 -3.05 -5.61
N ASN A 57 -14.10 -1.83 -5.81
CA ASN A 57 -14.11 -0.78 -4.78
C ASN A 57 -15.53 -0.32 -4.46
N GLU A 58 -16.36 -0.14 -5.47
CA GLU A 58 -17.79 0.17 -5.26
C GLU A 58 -18.48 -0.94 -4.49
N THR A 59 -18.17 -2.20 -4.79
CA THR A 59 -18.74 -3.34 -4.07
C THR A 59 -18.30 -3.35 -2.61
N VAL A 60 -17.02 -3.09 -2.31
CA VAL A 60 -16.53 -2.98 -0.93
C VAL A 60 -17.19 -1.82 -0.20
N LYS A 61 -17.25 -0.65 -0.80
CA LYS A 61 -17.92 0.52 -0.22
C LYS A 61 -19.39 0.22 0.09
N LYS A 62 -20.09 -0.34 -0.87
CA LYS A 62 -21.53 -0.68 -0.72
C LYS A 62 -21.76 -1.72 0.37
N SER A 63 -20.91 -2.74 0.44
CA SER A 63 -20.97 -3.77 1.50
C SER A 63 -20.80 -3.17 2.88
N LEU A 64 -19.86 -2.23 3.05
CA LEU A 64 -19.64 -1.52 4.31
C LEU A 64 -20.79 -0.58 4.66
N GLU A 65 -21.33 0.15 3.69
CA GLU A 65 -22.50 1.03 3.87
C GLU A 65 -23.73 0.26 4.34
N LEU A 66 -24.00 -0.91 3.75
CA LEU A 66 -25.11 -1.78 4.14
C LEU A 66 -24.99 -2.26 5.59
N ARG A 67 -23.78 -2.34 6.12
CA ARG A 67 -23.51 -2.64 7.53
C ARG A 67 -23.54 -1.41 8.43
N GLY A 68 -23.85 -0.23 7.90
CA GLY A 68 -23.77 1.03 8.63
C GLY A 68 -22.34 1.50 8.93
N ILE A 69 -21.34 0.91 8.28
CA ILE A 69 -19.93 1.28 8.43
C ILE A 69 -19.60 2.34 7.40
N LYS A 70 -19.22 3.52 7.85
CA LYS A 70 -18.69 4.56 6.98
C LYS A 70 -17.17 4.39 6.84
N ILE A 71 -16.70 4.38 5.59
CA ILE A 71 -15.26 4.44 5.33
C ILE A 71 -14.76 5.79 5.82
N LYS A 72 -13.83 5.76 6.77
CA LYS A 72 -13.10 6.96 7.18
C LYS A 72 -11.98 7.19 6.18
N SER A 73 -12.18 8.14 5.30
CA SER A 73 -11.14 8.60 4.38
C SER A 73 -10.32 9.70 5.05
N LYS A 74 -9.02 9.66 4.84
CA LYS A 74 -8.11 10.77 5.13
C LYS A 74 -8.10 11.68 3.91
N GLU A 75 -8.24 12.97 4.11
CA GLU A 75 -8.11 13.93 3.03
C GLU A 75 -6.63 14.15 2.71
N LEU A 76 -6.24 13.80 1.51
CA LEU A 76 -4.92 14.05 0.94
C LEU A 76 -5.08 14.78 -0.41
N PRO A 77 -4.05 15.48 -0.89
CA PRO A 77 -4.10 16.20 -2.17
C PRO A 77 -4.01 15.25 -3.39
N ILE A 78 -4.88 14.23 -3.41
CA ILE A 78 -4.96 13.21 -4.46
C ILE A 78 -6.40 13.08 -4.97
N PRO A 79 -6.61 12.65 -6.22
CA PRO A 79 -7.93 12.63 -6.85
C PRO A 79 -8.77 11.39 -6.52
N VAL A 80 -8.24 10.45 -5.76
CA VAL A 80 -8.92 9.22 -5.34
C VAL A 80 -9.09 9.19 -3.83
N ALA A 81 -10.01 8.38 -3.32
CA ALA A 81 -10.15 8.23 -1.88
C ALA A 81 -8.93 7.54 -1.26
N PHE A 82 -8.64 7.86 0.01
CA PHE A 82 -7.54 7.29 0.76
C PHE A 82 -8.03 6.75 2.10
N ALA A 83 -8.02 5.44 2.25
CA ALA A 83 -8.48 4.77 3.46
C ALA A 83 -7.91 3.36 3.58
N ALA A 84 -7.66 2.90 4.80
CA ALA A 84 -7.22 1.52 5.06
C ALA A 84 -8.22 0.46 4.58
N ALA A 85 -9.48 0.83 4.34
CA ALA A 85 -10.49 -0.08 3.80
C ALA A 85 -10.20 -0.57 2.37
N PHE A 86 -9.31 0.08 1.64
CA PHE A 86 -8.89 -0.35 0.31
C PHE A 86 -7.71 -1.33 0.33
N GLU A 87 -7.08 -1.54 1.47
CA GLU A 87 -5.98 -2.50 1.59
C GLU A 87 -6.45 -3.92 1.25
N GLY A 88 -5.69 -4.59 0.38
CA GLY A 88 -6.02 -5.93 -0.10
C GLY A 88 -6.91 -5.96 -1.35
N GLU A 89 -7.22 -4.82 -1.92
CA GLU A 89 -7.88 -4.75 -3.23
C GLU A 89 -7.06 -5.46 -4.31
N ILE A 90 -7.74 -6.20 -5.18
CA ILE A 90 -7.11 -6.92 -6.29
C ILE A 90 -7.54 -6.28 -7.61
N ILE A 91 -6.62 -5.58 -8.27
CA ILE A 91 -6.84 -5.04 -9.60
C ILE A 91 -6.48 -6.11 -10.63
N ARG A 92 -7.47 -6.57 -11.40
CA ARG A 92 -7.29 -7.55 -12.47
C ARG A 92 -6.65 -6.90 -13.70
N LYS A 93 -6.05 -7.72 -14.55
CA LYS A 93 -5.42 -7.25 -15.79
C LYS A 93 -6.39 -6.49 -16.71
N ALA A 94 -7.66 -6.87 -16.72
CA ALA A 94 -8.68 -6.22 -17.54
C ALA A 94 -9.03 -4.81 -17.04
N ASP A 95 -8.85 -4.56 -15.75
CA ASP A 95 -9.25 -3.33 -15.08
C ASP A 95 -8.07 -2.39 -14.83
N MET A 96 -6.84 -2.83 -15.16
CA MET A 96 -5.64 -2.01 -14.95
C MET A 96 -5.33 -1.12 -16.14
N LYS A 97 -4.89 0.09 -15.83
CA LYS A 97 -4.32 1.04 -16.81
C LYS A 97 -2.81 0.86 -16.93
N VAL A 98 -2.13 0.76 -15.81
CA VAL A 98 -0.65 0.71 -15.71
C VAL A 98 -0.23 -0.37 -14.73
N GLU A 99 0.87 -1.05 -15.07
CA GLU A 99 1.52 -2.02 -14.19
C GLU A 99 3.02 -1.74 -14.13
N PHE A 100 3.53 -1.57 -12.91
CA PHE A 100 4.97 -1.66 -12.62
C PHE A 100 5.21 -3.04 -12.03
N TRP A 101 6.12 -3.82 -12.61
CA TRP A 101 6.36 -5.18 -12.18
C TRP A 101 7.83 -5.58 -12.33
N SER A 102 8.48 -5.88 -11.21
CA SER A 102 9.90 -6.26 -11.15
C SER A 102 10.30 -7.46 -12.00
N ALA A 103 9.36 -8.36 -12.33
CA ALA A 103 9.64 -9.47 -13.25
C ALA A 103 9.75 -9.03 -14.73
N LYS A 104 9.37 -7.80 -15.06
CA LYS A 104 9.43 -7.25 -16.42
C LYS A 104 10.38 -6.07 -16.52
N ASN A 105 10.39 -5.22 -15.51
CA ASN A 105 11.06 -3.92 -15.55
C ASN A 105 11.81 -3.67 -14.25
N THR A 106 12.73 -2.72 -14.28
CA THR A 106 13.43 -2.32 -13.06
C THR A 106 12.47 -1.62 -12.11
N THR A 107 12.35 -2.16 -10.90
CA THR A 107 11.60 -1.54 -9.81
C THR A 107 12.42 -1.57 -8.53
N CYS A 108 12.36 -0.52 -7.72
CA CYS A 108 12.90 -0.53 -6.36
C CYS A 108 12.27 0.54 -5.48
N GLU A 109 12.27 0.31 -4.19
CA GLU A 109 11.85 1.25 -3.15
C GLU A 109 12.97 1.36 -2.12
N LEU A 110 13.47 2.55 -1.89
CA LEU A 110 14.56 2.78 -0.96
C LEU A 110 14.33 4.04 -0.14
N VAL A 111 14.45 3.92 1.17
CA VAL A 111 14.52 5.06 2.10
C VAL A 111 15.97 5.30 2.48
N LEU A 112 16.38 6.56 2.44
CA LEU A 112 17.73 7.01 2.77
C LEU A 112 17.66 8.10 3.86
N MET A 113 18.38 7.90 4.94
CA MET A 113 18.67 8.97 5.89
C MET A 113 19.76 9.88 5.31
N LYS A 114 19.52 11.17 5.36
CA LYS A 114 20.39 12.21 4.80
C LYS A 114 20.63 13.34 5.80
N ASP A 115 21.62 14.18 5.52
CA ASP A 115 21.83 15.38 6.28
C ASP A 115 20.77 16.46 5.98
N ALA A 116 20.53 17.35 6.95
CA ALA A 116 19.50 18.40 6.82
C ALA A 116 19.65 19.31 5.60
N ALA A 117 20.89 19.50 5.14
CA ALA A 117 21.21 20.33 3.98
C ALA A 117 20.94 19.61 2.64
N GLU A 118 20.86 18.28 2.64
CA GLU A 118 20.63 17.45 1.46
C GLU A 118 19.13 17.23 1.19
N VAL A 119 18.27 17.44 2.20
CA VAL A 119 16.83 17.22 2.08
C VAL A 119 16.07 18.52 1.95
N GLU A 120 15.41 18.70 0.81
CA GLU A 120 14.47 19.80 0.56
C GLU A 120 13.06 19.33 0.93
N ASP A 121 12.53 19.86 2.02
CA ASP A 121 11.25 19.39 2.56
C ASP A 121 10.09 19.56 1.57
N HIS A 122 9.23 18.54 1.48
CA HIS A 122 8.07 18.45 0.58
C HIS A 122 8.43 18.54 -0.92
N LYS A 123 9.67 18.26 -1.28
CA LYS A 123 10.04 18.20 -2.69
C LYS A 123 9.66 16.84 -3.29
N ILE A 124 8.78 16.86 -4.29
CA ILE A 124 8.39 15.67 -5.04
C ILE A 124 8.88 15.85 -6.48
N THR A 125 9.73 14.94 -6.93
CA THR A 125 10.32 14.95 -8.28
C THR A 125 9.95 13.68 -9.03
N ILE A 126 9.56 13.83 -10.29
CA ILE A 126 9.40 12.72 -11.23
C ILE A 126 10.53 12.83 -12.24
N ASP A 127 11.40 11.83 -12.27
CA ASP A 127 12.54 11.75 -13.18
C ASP A 127 12.25 10.72 -14.29
N GLY A 128 11.69 11.19 -15.37
CA GLY A 128 11.24 10.42 -16.51
C GLY A 128 9.77 10.66 -16.84
N PRO A 129 9.17 9.82 -17.71
CA PRO A 129 7.77 9.97 -18.12
C PRO A 129 6.79 9.64 -17.00
N ASP A 130 5.67 10.35 -16.93
CA ASP A 130 4.52 9.98 -16.10
C ASP A 130 3.66 8.90 -16.80
N ILE A 131 2.66 8.38 -16.13
CA ILE A 131 1.79 7.26 -16.56
C ILE A 131 0.77 7.65 -17.66
N ASP A 132 1.06 8.65 -18.47
CA ASP A 132 0.12 9.20 -19.45
C ASP A 132 -0.08 8.35 -20.71
N SER A 133 0.80 7.41 -21.01
CA SER A 133 0.69 6.56 -22.20
C SER A 133 0.53 5.09 -21.82
N GLY A 134 -0.55 4.47 -22.30
CA GLY A 134 -1.04 3.16 -21.86
C GLY A 134 -0.23 1.91 -22.19
N ASP A 135 0.92 2.00 -22.88
CA ASP A 135 1.70 0.84 -23.34
C ASP A 135 3.14 0.83 -22.84
N LEU A 136 3.44 1.50 -21.76
CA LEU A 136 4.80 1.66 -21.32
C LEU A 136 5.26 0.53 -20.41
N GLU A 137 6.39 -0.04 -20.79
CA GLU A 137 7.23 -0.82 -19.91
C GLU A 137 7.96 0.14 -18.96
N TYR A 138 7.26 0.64 -17.95
CA TYR A 138 7.84 1.61 -17.03
C TYR A 138 8.76 0.93 -16.01
N ALA A 139 9.92 1.50 -15.82
CA ALA A 139 10.64 1.34 -14.57
C ALA A 139 9.99 2.19 -13.48
N LEU A 140 10.20 1.84 -12.24
CA LEU A 140 9.84 2.67 -11.10
C LEU A 140 10.84 2.48 -9.95
N ALA A 141 11.67 3.49 -9.71
CA ALA A 141 12.43 3.57 -8.47
C ALA A 141 11.81 4.66 -7.58
N THR A 142 11.33 4.25 -6.42
CA THR A 142 10.81 5.15 -5.38
C THR A 142 11.92 5.45 -4.39
N VAL A 143 12.44 6.67 -4.44
CA VAL A 143 13.53 7.14 -3.59
C VAL A 143 12.97 8.13 -2.58
N ILE A 144 13.07 7.78 -1.30
CA ILE A 144 12.60 8.60 -0.19
C ILE A 144 13.84 9.02 0.61
N GLU A 145 14.10 10.31 0.66
CA GLU A 145 15.20 10.86 1.44
C GLU A 145 14.63 11.62 2.63
N VAL A 146 15.05 11.23 3.82
CA VAL A 146 14.52 11.76 5.08
C VAL A 146 15.63 12.31 5.97
N TYR A 147 15.31 13.33 6.70
CA TYR A 147 16.13 13.89 7.76
C TYR A 147 15.32 14.04 9.04
N GLY A 148 15.94 13.73 10.17
CA GLY A 148 15.35 14.00 11.47
C GLY A 148 16.42 13.98 12.57
N LYS A 149 16.41 14.99 13.44
CA LYS A 149 17.38 15.13 14.55
C LYS A 149 17.35 13.96 15.53
N LYS A 150 16.20 13.30 15.64
CA LYS A 150 15.98 12.19 16.57
C LYS A 150 15.98 10.81 15.89
N MET A 151 16.22 10.78 14.57
CA MET A 151 16.23 9.51 13.85
C MET A 151 17.40 8.64 14.28
N GLN A 152 17.10 7.40 14.59
CA GLN A 152 18.10 6.37 14.91
C GLN A 152 18.51 5.64 13.64
N ALA A 153 19.68 4.99 13.68
CA ALA A 153 20.12 4.13 12.60
C ALA A 153 19.07 3.03 12.32
N ASP A 154 18.89 2.69 11.04
CA ASP A 154 17.91 1.73 10.51
C ASP A 154 16.43 2.16 10.57
N PHE A 155 16.14 3.38 10.94
CA PHE A 155 14.77 3.89 10.88
C PHE A 155 14.20 3.84 9.45
N GLU A 156 15.06 3.90 8.44
CA GLU A 156 14.70 3.72 7.03
C GLU A 156 13.91 2.43 6.80
N SER A 157 14.29 1.34 7.46
CA SER A 157 13.61 0.04 7.33
C SER A 157 12.19 0.07 7.90
N VAL A 158 11.92 0.92 8.89
CA VAL A 158 10.58 1.12 9.46
C VAL A 158 9.68 1.82 8.45
N ILE A 159 10.17 2.88 7.82
CA ILE A 159 9.43 3.61 6.78
C ILE A 159 9.17 2.70 5.57
N GLU A 160 10.19 1.97 5.08
CA GLU A 160 10.06 1.09 3.92
C GLU A 160 8.94 0.06 4.07
N ARG A 161 8.73 -0.48 5.27
CA ARG A 161 7.66 -1.46 5.53
C ARG A 161 6.26 -0.89 5.40
N LYS A 162 6.11 0.43 5.46
CA LYS A 162 4.81 1.10 5.38
C LYS A 162 4.41 1.44 3.95
N ILE A 163 5.37 1.55 3.02
CA ILE A 163 5.12 2.02 1.65
C ILE A 163 3.99 1.24 0.98
N HIS A 164 4.05 -0.10 1.04
CA HIS A 164 3.04 -0.92 0.39
C HIS A 164 1.64 -0.72 0.99
N ALA A 165 1.53 -0.59 2.31
CA ALA A 165 0.26 -0.35 2.97
C ALA A 165 -0.31 1.01 2.56
N TRP A 166 0.51 2.05 2.58
CA TRP A 166 0.07 3.39 2.19
C TRP A 166 -0.37 3.46 0.73
N PHE A 167 0.34 2.81 -0.19
CA PHE A 167 -0.10 2.73 -1.57
C PHE A 167 -1.40 1.95 -1.73
N ASN A 168 -1.58 0.87 -0.96
CA ASN A 168 -2.83 0.10 -0.94
C ASN A 168 -4.01 0.83 -0.29
N TYR A 169 -3.77 1.91 0.44
CA TYR A 169 -4.85 2.76 0.96
C TYR A 169 -5.42 3.72 -0.09
N MET A 170 -4.75 3.88 -1.23
CA MET A 170 -5.31 4.62 -2.37
C MET A 170 -6.34 3.75 -3.09
N GLU A 171 -7.55 4.29 -3.28
CA GLU A 171 -8.57 3.67 -4.11
C GLU A 171 -8.06 3.44 -5.54
N GLY A 172 -8.19 2.21 -6.03
CA GLY A 172 -7.76 1.85 -7.37
C GLY A 172 -6.25 1.66 -7.54
N VAL A 173 -5.53 1.42 -6.44
CA VAL A 173 -4.11 1.07 -6.45
C VAL A 173 -3.89 -0.26 -5.72
N MET A 174 -3.13 -1.14 -6.33
CA MET A 174 -2.69 -2.39 -5.73
C MET A 174 -1.17 -2.44 -5.71
N HIS A 175 -0.58 -2.62 -4.55
CA HIS A 175 0.86 -2.81 -4.36
C HIS A 175 1.13 -4.12 -3.62
N THR A 176 2.00 -4.94 -4.16
CA THR A 176 2.42 -6.21 -3.56
C THR A 176 3.93 -6.38 -3.68
N GLY A 177 4.56 -6.90 -2.64
CA GLY A 177 6.01 -7.06 -2.59
C GLY A 177 6.72 -5.89 -1.93
N GLN A 178 8.04 -5.89 -1.95
CA GLN A 178 8.91 -4.91 -1.28
C GLN A 178 10.25 -4.77 -1.99
N ARG A 179 11.00 -3.71 -1.68
CA ARG A 179 12.35 -3.43 -2.17
C ARG A 179 12.39 -3.43 -3.70
N ASN A 180 13.15 -4.36 -4.31
CA ASN A 180 13.28 -4.53 -5.76
C ASN A 180 12.41 -5.66 -6.32
N GLN A 181 11.47 -6.17 -5.55
CA GLN A 181 10.59 -7.26 -5.94
C GLN A 181 9.12 -6.91 -5.64
N PHE A 182 8.59 -5.94 -6.35
CA PHE A 182 7.21 -5.53 -6.17
C PHE A 182 6.42 -5.47 -7.48
N ARG A 183 5.12 -5.40 -7.32
CA ARG A 183 4.17 -5.09 -8.39
C ARG A 183 3.22 -4.01 -7.90
N ILE A 184 3.07 -2.96 -8.71
CA ILE A 184 2.03 -1.95 -8.54
C ILE A 184 1.11 -1.99 -9.75
N ARG A 185 -0.19 -1.98 -9.49
CA ARG A 185 -1.22 -1.77 -10.51
C ARG A 185 -2.05 -0.55 -10.19
N ILE A 186 -2.34 0.23 -11.21
CA ILE A 186 -3.25 1.36 -11.15
C ILE A 186 -4.45 1.02 -12.02
N SER A 187 -5.66 1.14 -11.47
CA SER A 187 -6.89 0.87 -12.21
C SER A 187 -7.19 1.94 -13.27
N ASN A 188 -7.99 1.57 -14.28
CA ASN A 188 -8.52 2.51 -15.25
C ASN A 188 -9.28 3.64 -14.55
N ASP A 189 -10.13 3.32 -13.59
CA ASP A 189 -10.94 4.28 -12.84
C ASP A 189 -10.08 5.30 -12.09
N ALA A 190 -9.07 4.86 -11.34
CA ALA A 190 -8.16 5.76 -10.65
C ALA A 190 -7.39 6.68 -11.61
N TYR A 191 -6.94 6.13 -12.74
CA TYR A 191 -6.28 6.91 -13.77
C TYR A 191 -7.21 7.97 -14.38
N ASP A 192 -8.46 7.60 -14.69
CA ASP A 192 -9.46 8.49 -15.27
C ASP A 192 -9.90 9.58 -14.29
N LYS A 193 -9.89 9.29 -12.98
CA LYS A 193 -10.04 10.30 -11.90
C LYS A 193 -8.86 11.26 -11.81
N GLY A 194 -7.80 11.03 -12.57
CA GLY A 194 -6.63 11.91 -12.64
C GLY A 194 -5.47 11.48 -11.75
N LEU A 195 -5.44 10.25 -11.23
CA LEU A 195 -4.30 9.75 -10.46
C LEU A 195 -3.05 9.71 -11.35
N ARG A 196 -1.94 10.27 -10.84
CA ARG A 196 -0.64 10.35 -11.49
C ARG A 196 0.47 10.08 -10.47
N LEU A 197 1.70 9.86 -10.94
CA LEU A 197 2.83 9.51 -10.06
C LEU A 197 3.12 10.56 -8.99
N LYS A 198 2.92 11.85 -9.30
CA LYS A 198 3.05 12.90 -8.27
C LYS A 198 2.21 12.63 -7.02
N HIS A 199 1.03 12.03 -7.18
CA HIS A 199 0.13 11.74 -6.07
C HIS A 199 0.64 10.59 -5.19
N PHE A 200 1.44 9.67 -5.75
CA PHE A 200 2.18 8.69 -4.95
C PHE A 200 3.22 9.37 -4.05
N GLY A 201 3.91 10.37 -4.58
CA GLY A 201 4.81 11.22 -3.79
C GLY A 201 4.07 11.96 -2.67
N GLU A 202 2.90 12.55 -2.97
CA GLU A 202 2.07 13.23 -1.96
C GLU A 202 1.62 12.27 -0.84
N VAL A 203 1.18 11.07 -1.21
CA VAL A 203 0.81 10.05 -0.22
C VAL A 203 1.98 9.71 0.69
N LEU A 204 3.15 9.44 0.11
CA LEU A 204 4.35 9.11 0.88
C LEU A 204 4.73 10.26 1.82
N TYR A 205 4.80 11.48 1.30
CA TYR A 205 5.15 12.64 2.10
C TYR A 205 4.20 12.82 3.30
N HIS A 206 2.90 12.89 3.02
CA HIS A 206 1.92 13.12 4.07
C HIS A 206 1.85 12.00 5.10
N MET A 207 2.01 10.74 4.66
CA MET A 207 1.99 9.61 5.59
C MET A 207 3.27 9.52 6.43
N ILE A 208 4.43 9.84 5.85
CA ILE A 208 5.69 9.90 6.59
C ILE A 208 5.64 11.00 7.64
N MET A 209 5.23 12.19 7.24
CA MET A 209 5.16 13.34 8.15
C MET A 209 4.07 13.21 9.22
N ASP A 210 3.04 12.41 8.98
CA ASP A 210 1.94 12.17 9.92
C ASP A 210 2.24 11.04 10.92
N GLU A 211 2.74 9.91 10.40
CA GLU A 211 3.02 8.76 11.26
C GLU A 211 4.36 8.89 12.02
N PHE A 212 5.29 9.70 11.52
CA PHE A 212 6.65 9.83 12.05
C PHE A 212 7.03 11.26 12.43
N ASP A 213 6.07 12.10 12.73
CA ASP A 213 6.25 13.52 13.10
C ASP A 213 7.21 13.76 14.26
N ALA A 214 7.33 12.78 15.17
CA ALA A 214 8.23 12.86 16.32
C ALA A 214 9.73 12.69 15.95
N VAL A 215 10.02 12.10 14.77
CA VAL A 215 11.38 11.69 14.39
C VAL A 215 11.81 12.18 13.01
N VAL A 216 10.89 12.46 12.08
CA VAL A 216 11.17 12.98 10.76
C VAL A 216 10.90 14.47 10.72
N ASP A 217 11.93 15.26 10.46
CA ASP A 217 11.82 16.74 10.35
C ASP A 217 11.65 17.19 8.90
N LYS A 218 12.16 16.43 7.92
CA LYS A 218 12.10 16.74 6.48
C LYS A 218 12.02 15.46 5.67
N CYS A 219 11.30 15.52 4.55
CA CYS A 219 11.19 14.43 3.59
C CYS A 219 11.15 14.97 2.17
N GLN A 220 11.93 14.38 1.27
CA GLN A 220 11.81 14.56 -0.17
C GLN A 220 11.67 13.23 -0.88
N ILE A 221 11.00 13.23 -2.02
CA ILE A 221 10.65 12.02 -2.74
C ILE A 221 10.99 12.19 -4.22
N THR A 222 11.69 11.21 -4.76
CA THR A 222 11.96 11.13 -6.20
C THR A 222 11.42 9.81 -6.75
N LEU A 223 10.60 9.91 -7.77
CA LEU A 223 10.08 8.76 -8.51
C LEU A 223 10.80 8.72 -9.86
N ILE A 224 11.68 7.73 -10.05
CA ILE A 224 12.47 7.57 -11.27
C ILE A 224 11.75 6.56 -12.16
N THR A 225 11.29 7.00 -13.31
CA THR A 225 10.58 6.20 -14.31
C THR A 225 11.38 5.98 -15.58
N ASP A 226 12.48 6.70 -15.76
CA ASP A 226 13.45 6.41 -16.82
C ASP A 226 14.13 5.07 -16.57
N PRO A 227 14.04 4.08 -17.49
CA PRO A 227 14.57 2.73 -17.26
C PRO A 227 16.07 2.67 -17.02
N ALA A 228 16.85 3.52 -17.70
CA ALA A 228 18.31 3.52 -17.57
C ALA A 228 18.72 4.08 -16.20
N LYS A 229 18.09 5.18 -15.78
CA LYS A 229 18.33 5.79 -14.47
C LYS A 229 17.87 4.90 -13.33
N ALA A 230 16.68 4.29 -13.45
CA ALA A 230 16.17 3.38 -12.44
C ALA A 230 17.08 2.16 -12.29
N THR A 231 17.61 1.62 -13.39
CA THR A 231 18.55 0.49 -13.37
C THR A 231 19.89 0.89 -12.73
N ALA A 232 20.42 2.05 -13.07
CA ALA A 232 21.62 2.58 -12.44
C ALA A 232 21.41 2.79 -10.93
N PHE A 233 20.30 3.41 -10.54
CA PHE A 233 19.96 3.61 -9.13
C PHE A 233 19.82 2.27 -8.38
N LEU A 234 19.14 1.28 -8.97
CA LEU A 234 19.01 -0.04 -8.36
C LEU A 234 20.36 -0.66 -8.09
N ASN A 235 21.25 -0.71 -9.10
CA ASN A 235 22.53 -1.41 -9.01
C ASN A 235 23.55 -0.67 -8.15
N ASP A 236 23.63 0.64 -8.30
CA ASP A 236 24.71 1.45 -7.70
C ASP A 236 24.35 1.95 -6.29
N VAL A 237 23.06 2.05 -5.98
CA VAL A 237 22.60 2.62 -4.70
C VAL A 237 21.74 1.63 -3.91
N ALA A 238 20.65 1.11 -4.49
CA ALA A 238 19.67 0.36 -3.72
C ALA A 238 20.21 -1.04 -3.33
N MET A 239 20.75 -1.81 -4.27
CA MET A 239 21.27 -3.15 -3.98
C MET A 239 22.39 -3.15 -2.93
N PRO A 240 23.39 -2.27 -2.98
CA PRO A 240 24.39 -2.17 -1.91
C PRO A 240 23.77 -1.89 -0.54
N ARG A 241 22.74 -1.05 -0.47
CA ARG A 241 22.03 -0.74 0.78
C ARG A 241 21.23 -1.93 1.30
N TYR A 242 20.51 -2.64 0.42
CA TYR A 242 19.78 -3.84 0.81
C TYR A 242 20.74 -4.92 1.35
N ASN A 243 21.84 -5.17 0.65
CA ASN A 243 22.85 -6.16 1.08
C ASN A 243 23.46 -5.79 2.43
N MET A 244 23.82 -4.53 2.62
CA MET A 244 24.36 -4.05 3.91
C MET A 244 23.37 -4.28 5.07
N ARG A 245 22.08 -4.03 4.84
CA ARG A 245 21.04 -4.25 5.86
C ARG A 245 20.79 -5.73 6.11
N ASP A 246 20.83 -6.55 5.08
CA ASP A 246 20.68 -8.01 5.20
C ASP A 246 21.88 -8.64 5.91
N ASP A 247 23.10 -8.21 5.60
CA ASP A 247 24.32 -8.65 6.29
C ASP A 247 24.28 -8.26 7.77
N ARG A 248 23.81 -7.06 8.06
CA ARG A 248 23.65 -6.61 9.44
C ARG A 248 22.61 -7.45 10.18
N LEU A 249 21.44 -7.70 9.58
CA LEU A 249 20.40 -8.54 10.18
C LEU A 249 20.94 -9.97 10.41
N ALA A 250 21.66 -10.54 9.44
CA ALA A 250 22.29 -11.85 9.56
C ALA A 250 23.36 -11.92 10.67
N SER A 251 23.98 -10.79 11.02
CA SER A 251 24.95 -10.69 12.10
C SER A 251 24.35 -10.52 13.50
N MET A 252 23.03 -10.24 13.59
CA MET A 252 22.35 -10.08 14.87
C MET A 252 22.09 -11.43 15.54
N THR A 253 22.11 -11.44 16.88
CA THR A 253 21.63 -12.60 17.63
C THR A 253 20.09 -12.66 17.56
N ASP A 254 19.52 -13.86 17.73
CA ASP A 254 18.07 -14.06 17.75
C ASP A 254 17.39 -13.12 18.75
N GLU A 255 17.97 -12.93 19.94
CA GLU A 255 17.47 -12.02 20.97
C GLU A 255 17.47 -10.54 20.51
N SER A 256 18.50 -10.12 19.78
CA SER A 256 18.59 -8.76 19.22
C SER A 256 17.56 -8.54 18.11
N VAL A 257 17.34 -9.55 17.27
CA VAL A 257 16.31 -9.54 16.20
C VAL A 257 14.92 -9.48 16.83
N ASP A 258 14.63 -10.32 17.79
CA ASP A 258 13.34 -10.35 18.49
C ASP A 258 13.06 -9.01 19.19
N ARG A 259 14.05 -8.43 19.84
CA ARG A 259 13.93 -7.11 20.47
C ARG A 259 13.63 -6.01 19.46
N PHE A 260 14.34 -5.98 18.34
CA PHE A 260 14.13 -5.01 17.28
C PHE A 260 12.71 -5.09 16.69
N PHE A 261 12.25 -6.30 16.34
CA PHE A 261 10.91 -6.49 15.78
C PHE A 261 9.81 -6.26 16.83
N THR A 262 10.03 -6.64 18.09
CA THR A 262 9.08 -6.38 19.16
C THR A 262 8.89 -4.88 19.39
N CYS A 263 9.95 -4.09 19.38
CA CYS A 263 9.87 -2.64 19.50
C CYS A 263 9.08 -2.01 18.35
N ILE A 264 9.32 -2.42 17.10
CA ILE A 264 8.60 -1.90 15.93
C ILE A 264 7.10 -2.21 16.00
N LEU A 265 6.71 -3.37 16.51
CA LEU A 265 5.32 -3.82 16.60
C LEU A 265 4.64 -3.40 17.91
N CYS A 266 5.40 -2.89 18.88
CA CYS A 266 4.88 -2.54 20.20
C CYS A 266 4.03 -1.26 20.12
N GLN A 267 2.82 -1.31 20.69
CA GLN A 267 1.94 -0.14 20.77
C GLN A 267 2.52 0.99 21.64
N SER A 268 3.44 0.66 22.56
CA SER A 268 4.15 1.68 23.36
C SER A 268 5.22 2.43 22.56
N PHE A 269 5.66 1.88 21.44
CA PHE A 269 6.57 2.52 20.50
C PHE A 269 5.79 3.37 19.48
N ALA A 270 4.59 2.94 19.09
CA ALA A 270 3.67 3.69 18.28
C ALA A 270 2.69 4.50 19.21
N PRO A 271 2.26 5.69 18.83
CA PRO A 271 2.45 6.43 17.59
C PRO A 271 3.67 7.38 17.58
N ALA A 272 4.35 7.57 18.70
CA ALA A 272 5.45 8.54 18.81
C ALA A 272 6.82 7.99 18.39
N HIS A 273 6.90 6.73 18.00
CA HIS A 273 8.14 6.00 17.66
C HIS A 273 9.26 6.15 18.69
N CYS A 274 8.89 6.39 19.94
CA CYS A 274 9.78 6.35 21.09
C CYS A 274 9.15 5.47 22.17
N CYS A 275 9.99 4.68 22.84
CA CYS A 275 9.54 3.82 23.90
C CYS A 275 9.16 4.65 25.13
N VAL A 276 7.91 4.53 25.60
CA VAL A 276 7.46 5.19 26.84
C VAL A 276 7.74 4.36 28.08
N VAL A 277 8.13 3.09 27.89
CA VAL A 277 8.43 2.14 28.99
C VAL A 277 9.93 2.16 29.30
N THR A 278 10.77 2.24 28.30
CA THR A 278 12.23 2.37 28.43
C THR A 278 12.69 3.56 27.58
N PRO A 279 12.87 4.73 28.19
CA PRO A 279 13.26 5.95 27.46
C PRO A 279 14.77 5.99 27.13
N GLU A 280 15.34 4.91 26.59
CA GLU A 280 16.72 4.85 26.08
C GLU A 280 16.74 4.89 24.56
#